data_6e868e4ffd7faf9e274fb0705224d4b7
#
_entry.id   6e868e4ffd7faf9e274fb0705224d4b7
#
_cell.length_a   1.000
_cell.length_b   1.000
_cell.length_c   1.000
_cell.angle_alpha   90.00
_cell.angle_beta   90.00
_cell.angle_gamma   90.00
#
_symmetry.space_group_name_H-M   'P 1'
#
loop_
_entity.id
_entity.type
_entity.pdbx_description
1 polymer ?
#
loop_
_entity_poly.entity_id
_entity_poly.type
_entity_poly.pdbx_seq_one_letter_code
_entity_poly.pdbx_strand_id
1 'polypeptide(L)'
;QQSSRILFIVSTTGEGDAPDSAARFCNQVMAHTLPLAHVHYAVLALGDSHYQSYCAFGRQLDHWLHQQGAQLIFDRVEVDDGDDGALRHWQHHLGLLSGHTELPDWHQASYQDWTLQTRELLNPGSLGNPVFKIRLTSEDANAQWQAGDIAEILPQYPAQAAPLPHRE
;
A
#
# COMPACT_ATOMS: atom_id res chain seq x y z
N GLN A 1 4.92 -33.70 3.68
CA GLN A 1 4.97 -32.28 4.09
C GLN A 1 3.73 -31.59 3.56
N GLN A 2 3.01 -30.87 4.43
CA GLN A 2 1.82 -30.13 4.05
C GLN A 2 2.26 -28.90 3.24
N SER A 3 1.75 -28.76 2.01
CA SER A 3 2.03 -27.59 1.16
C SER A 3 1.34 -26.35 1.76
N SER A 4 2.08 -25.24 1.87
CA SER A 4 1.56 -23.97 2.38
C SER A 4 1.46 -22.97 1.24
N ARG A 5 0.36 -22.19 1.19
CA ARG A 5 0.20 -21.08 0.26
C ARG A 5 0.31 -19.78 1.02
N ILE A 6 1.14 -18.86 0.51
CA ILE A 6 1.39 -17.56 1.13
C ILE A 6 1.24 -16.47 0.07
N LEU A 7 0.43 -15.48 0.37
CA LEU A 7 0.28 -14.28 -0.44
C LEU A 7 0.98 -13.12 0.28
N PHE A 8 1.96 -12.53 -0.37
CA PHE A 8 2.69 -11.38 0.14
C PHE A 8 2.13 -10.11 -0.49
N ILE A 9 1.83 -9.12 0.34
CA ILE A 9 1.49 -7.76 -0.07
C ILE A 9 2.52 -6.85 0.57
N VAL A 10 3.37 -6.23 -0.23
CA VAL A 10 4.52 -5.48 0.26
C VAL A 10 4.66 -4.15 -0.46
N SER A 11 4.99 -3.10 0.28
CA SER A 11 5.34 -1.79 -0.26
C SER A 11 6.85 -1.60 -0.29
N THR A 12 7.30 -0.70 -1.16
CA THR A 12 8.68 -0.21 -1.20
C THR A 12 8.73 1.19 -0.63
N THR A 13 9.72 1.50 0.19
CA THR A 13 9.92 2.83 0.79
C THR A 13 11.27 3.41 0.39
N GLY A 14 11.38 4.75 0.42
CA GLY A 14 12.63 5.45 0.14
C GLY A 14 13.28 5.05 -1.18
N GLU A 15 14.56 4.73 -1.14
CA GLU A 15 15.39 4.38 -2.30
C GLU A 15 15.30 2.89 -2.69
N GLY A 16 14.21 2.23 -2.35
CA GLY A 16 13.99 0.81 -2.68
C GLY A 16 14.00 -0.12 -1.47
N ASP A 17 13.94 0.45 -0.28
CA ASP A 17 14.05 -0.28 0.98
C ASP A 17 12.74 -0.95 1.37
N ALA A 18 12.88 -1.94 2.25
CA ALA A 18 11.75 -2.54 2.94
C ALA A 18 11.13 -1.51 3.92
N PRO A 19 9.81 -1.47 4.08
CA PRO A 19 9.19 -0.63 5.11
C PRO A 19 9.62 -1.07 6.51
N ASP A 20 9.61 -0.13 7.47
CA ASP A 20 10.02 -0.39 8.86
C ASP A 20 9.30 -1.61 9.47
N SER A 21 8.04 -1.79 9.13
CA SER A 21 7.24 -2.95 9.55
C SER A 21 7.80 -4.30 9.07
N ALA A 22 8.54 -4.31 7.96
CA ALA A 22 9.18 -5.50 7.40
C ALA A 22 10.63 -5.71 7.88
N ALA A 23 11.23 -4.73 8.58
CA ALA A 23 12.64 -4.79 9.00
C ALA A 23 12.96 -6.07 9.79
N ARG A 24 12.07 -6.48 10.70
CA ARG A 24 12.24 -7.72 11.46
C ARG A 24 12.22 -8.95 10.57
N PHE A 25 11.34 -9.00 9.60
CA PHE A 25 11.25 -10.10 8.63
C PHE A 25 12.53 -10.17 7.78
N CYS A 26 13.02 -9.06 7.27
CA CYS A 26 14.26 -9.00 6.51
C CYS A 26 15.46 -9.51 7.32
N ASN A 27 15.62 -9.03 8.56
CA ASN A 27 16.75 -9.34 9.40
C ASN A 27 16.73 -10.77 9.99
N GLN A 28 15.55 -11.31 10.27
CA GLN A 28 15.42 -12.61 10.94
C GLN A 28 15.06 -13.76 10.00
N VAL A 29 14.49 -13.46 8.84
CA VAL A 29 14.03 -14.48 7.89
C VAL A 29 14.82 -14.41 6.59
N MET A 30 14.82 -13.27 5.90
CA MET A 30 15.47 -13.15 4.60
C MET A 30 17.02 -13.20 4.69
N ALA A 31 17.60 -12.92 5.84
CA ALA A 31 19.04 -13.04 6.07
C ALA A 31 19.54 -14.50 6.15
N HIS A 32 18.62 -15.47 6.14
CA HIS A 32 18.96 -16.89 6.29
C HIS A 32 18.52 -17.70 5.07
N THR A 33 19.24 -18.82 4.85
CA THR A 33 18.81 -19.82 3.87
C THR A 33 17.77 -20.73 4.51
N LEU A 34 16.60 -20.86 3.86
CA LEU A 34 15.48 -21.65 4.34
C LEU A 34 15.01 -22.65 3.28
N PRO A 35 14.72 -23.91 3.63
CA PRO A 35 14.20 -24.89 2.66
C PRO A 35 12.70 -24.65 2.41
N LEU A 36 12.35 -23.79 1.46
CA LEU A 36 10.97 -23.38 1.18
C LEU A 36 10.29 -24.15 0.02
N ALA A 37 10.82 -25.29 -0.41
CA ALA A 37 10.26 -26.07 -1.50
C ALA A 37 8.80 -26.52 -1.31
N HIS A 38 8.29 -26.49 -0.07
CA HIS A 38 6.90 -26.79 0.28
C HIS A 38 5.97 -25.55 0.26
N VAL A 39 6.54 -24.37 0.01
CA VAL A 39 5.81 -23.10 0.01
C VAL A 39 5.46 -22.73 -1.43
N HIS A 40 4.17 -22.44 -1.66
CA HIS A 40 3.68 -21.81 -2.88
C HIS A 40 3.35 -20.36 -2.56
N TYR A 41 3.80 -19.43 -3.40
CA TYR A 41 3.66 -18.02 -3.09
C TYR A 41 3.25 -17.17 -4.29
N ALA A 42 2.70 -15.99 -3.99
CA ALA A 42 2.56 -14.89 -4.93
C ALA A 42 2.88 -13.57 -4.22
N VAL A 43 3.32 -12.57 -4.97
CA VAL A 43 3.71 -11.26 -4.45
C VAL A 43 2.93 -10.16 -5.16
N LEU A 44 2.25 -9.31 -4.39
CA LEU A 44 1.76 -7.99 -4.80
C LEU A 44 2.76 -6.96 -4.31
N ALA A 45 3.45 -6.31 -5.22
CA ALA A 45 4.44 -5.28 -4.93
C ALA A 45 3.83 -3.89 -5.18
N LEU A 46 3.70 -3.10 -4.12
CA LEU A 46 3.18 -1.73 -4.18
C LEU A 46 4.36 -0.76 -4.28
N GLY A 47 4.25 0.22 -5.17
CA GLY A 47 5.28 1.24 -5.36
C GLY A 47 4.74 2.45 -6.11
N ASP A 48 5.63 3.38 -6.40
CA ASP A 48 5.39 4.59 -7.19
C ASP A 48 6.53 4.72 -8.20
N SER A 49 6.20 4.74 -9.48
CA SER A 49 7.17 4.79 -10.59
C SER A 49 7.90 6.14 -10.71
N HIS A 50 7.47 7.18 -9.98
CA HIS A 50 8.22 8.42 -9.84
C HIS A 50 9.55 8.23 -9.08
N TYR A 51 9.68 7.14 -8.32
CA TYR A 51 10.91 6.78 -7.63
C TYR A 51 11.74 5.79 -8.45
N GLN A 52 13.06 6.01 -8.50
CA GLN A 52 13.97 5.19 -9.31
C GLN A 52 13.92 3.69 -8.94
N SER A 53 13.71 3.39 -7.67
CA SER A 53 13.66 2.02 -7.15
C SER A 53 12.23 1.50 -6.96
N TYR A 54 11.35 1.83 -7.89
CA TYR A 54 9.96 1.36 -7.94
C TYR A 54 9.84 -0.14 -7.69
N CYS A 55 8.98 -0.55 -6.74
CA CYS A 55 8.72 -1.95 -6.36
C CYS A 55 9.97 -2.80 -6.01
N ALA A 56 11.11 -2.18 -5.68
CA ALA A 56 12.37 -2.89 -5.50
C ALA A 56 12.32 -3.93 -4.37
N PHE A 57 11.69 -3.60 -3.23
CA PHE A 57 11.56 -4.57 -2.14
C PHE A 57 10.70 -5.79 -2.54
N GLY A 58 9.62 -5.57 -3.29
CA GLY A 58 8.81 -6.67 -3.81
C GLY A 58 9.59 -7.59 -4.76
N ARG A 59 10.44 -7.02 -5.63
CA ARG A 59 11.35 -7.78 -6.50
C ARG A 59 12.40 -8.55 -5.71
N GLN A 60 12.96 -7.94 -4.67
CA GLN A 60 13.94 -8.57 -3.79
C GLN A 60 13.34 -9.75 -3.03
N LEU A 61 12.14 -9.60 -2.49
CA LEU A 61 11.41 -10.66 -1.80
C LEU A 61 11.10 -11.84 -2.73
N ASP A 62 10.57 -11.56 -3.91
CA ASP A 62 10.27 -12.57 -4.94
C ASP A 62 11.52 -13.35 -5.33
N HIS A 63 12.62 -12.66 -5.62
CA HIS A 63 13.89 -13.27 -5.93
C HIS A 63 14.42 -14.16 -4.79
N TRP A 64 14.36 -13.69 -3.55
CA TRP A 64 14.78 -14.46 -2.38
C TRP A 64 13.92 -15.72 -2.22
N LEU A 65 12.58 -15.62 -2.29
CA LEU A 65 11.69 -16.78 -2.21
C LEU A 65 12.02 -17.84 -3.27
N HIS A 66 12.24 -17.40 -4.49
CA HIS A 66 12.64 -18.28 -5.58
C HIS A 66 13.99 -18.97 -5.30
N GLN A 67 14.98 -18.24 -4.79
CA GLN A 67 16.29 -18.83 -4.40
C GLN A 67 16.17 -19.84 -3.26
N GLN A 68 15.19 -19.71 -2.37
CA GLN A 68 14.91 -20.66 -1.30
C GLN A 68 14.14 -21.91 -1.78
N GLY A 69 13.83 -21.98 -3.07
CA GLY A 69 13.10 -23.09 -3.70
C GLY A 69 11.59 -23.03 -3.58
N ALA A 70 11.04 -21.91 -3.12
CA ALA A 70 9.59 -21.70 -3.10
C ALA A 70 9.03 -21.65 -4.54
N GLN A 71 7.77 -22.08 -4.72
CA GLN A 71 7.13 -22.21 -6.03
C GLN A 71 6.14 -21.07 -6.24
N LEU A 72 6.21 -20.40 -7.38
CA LEU A 72 5.25 -19.38 -7.78
C LEU A 72 3.85 -20.01 -7.98
N ILE A 73 2.83 -19.33 -7.47
CA ILE A 73 1.43 -19.61 -7.81
C ILE A 73 1.08 -18.91 -9.12
N PHE A 74 1.48 -17.63 -9.22
CA PHE A 74 1.42 -16.80 -10.44
C PHE A 74 2.47 -15.69 -10.34
N ASP A 75 2.76 -15.04 -11.45
CA ASP A 75 3.78 -14.00 -11.53
C ASP A 75 3.50 -12.82 -10.59
N ARG A 76 4.59 -12.19 -10.10
CA ARG A 76 4.50 -10.99 -9.28
C ARG A 76 3.72 -9.90 -10.00
N VAL A 77 2.77 -9.31 -9.29
CA VAL A 77 2.04 -8.13 -9.76
C VAL A 77 2.66 -6.88 -9.13
N GLU A 78 3.06 -5.93 -9.99
CA GLU A 78 3.58 -4.63 -9.56
C GLU A 78 2.48 -3.58 -9.76
N VAL A 79 2.21 -2.81 -8.72
CA VAL A 79 1.17 -1.77 -8.69
C VAL A 79 1.84 -0.42 -8.59
N ASP A 80 1.63 0.41 -9.59
CA ASP A 80 2.14 1.78 -9.66
C ASP A 80 1.09 2.75 -9.14
N ASP A 81 1.38 3.42 -8.01
CA ASP A 81 0.52 4.44 -7.40
C ASP A 81 -0.98 4.09 -7.40
N GLY A 82 -1.28 2.84 -7.03
CA GLY A 82 -2.66 2.35 -6.95
C GLY A 82 -3.29 2.00 -8.30
N ASP A 83 -2.51 1.67 -9.34
CA ASP A 83 -3.02 1.29 -10.67
C ASP A 83 -4.16 0.25 -10.58
N ASP A 84 -5.33 0.66 -11.02
CA ASP A 84 -6.55 -0.16 -10.98
C ASP A 84 -6.44 -1.42 -11.85
N GLY A 85 -5.68 -1.37 -12.94
CA GLY A 85 -5.48 -2.50 -13.85
C GLY A 85 -4.69 -3.61 -13.18
N ALA A 86 -3.58 -3.24 -12.51
CA ALA A 86 -2.76 -4.18 -11.75
C ALA A 86 -3.52 -4.78 -10.56
N LEU A 87 -4.32 -3.97 -9.86
CA LEU A 87 -5.14 -4.43 -8.74
C LEU A 87 -6.25 -5.38 -9.20
N ARG A 88 -6.93 -5.10 -10.33
CA ARG A 88 -7.89 -6.04 -10.94
C ARG A 88 -7.23 -7.34 -11.37
N HIS A 89 -6.02 -7.27 -11.92
CA HIS A 89 -5.27 -8.46 -12.30
C HIS A 89 -4.96 -9.34 -11.08
N TRP A 90 -4.50 -8.73 -9.98
CA TRP A 90 -4.30 -9.44 -8.71
C TRP A 90 -5.59 -10.06 -8.19
N GLN A 91 -6.68 -9.30 -8.17
CA GLN A 91 -8.00 -9.78 -7.73
C GLN A 91 -8.49 -10.96 -8.56
N HIS A 92 -8.29 -10.93 -9.88
CA HIS A 92 -8.63 -12.03 -10.78
C HIS A 92 -7.90 -13.33 -10.37
N HIS A 93 -6.60 -13.26 -10.10
CA HIS A 93 -5.83 -14.41 -9.62
C HIS A 93 -6.32 -14.94 -8.27
N LEU A 94 -6.70 -14.04 -7.35
CA LEU A 94 -7.31 -14.44 -6.07
C LEU A 94 -8.64 -15.16 -6.29
N GLY A 95 -9.46 -14.69 -7.21
CA GLY A 95 -10.70 -15.34 -7.63
C GLY A 95 -10.47 -16.76 -8.11
N LEU A 96 -9.50 -16.95 -9.00
CA LEU A 96 -9.11 -18.28 -9.49
C LEU A 96 -8.62 -19.20 -8.36
N LEU A 97 -7.82 -18.68 -7.43
CA LEU A 97 -7.31 -19.46 -6.30
C LEU A 97 -8.37 -19.88 -5.29
N SER A 98 -9.37 -19.03 -5.08
CA SER A 98 -10.46 -19.27 -4.14
C SER A 98 -11.63 -20.07 -4.74
N GLY A 99 -11.65 -20.22 -6.07
CA GLY A 99 -12.77 -20.79 -6.80
C GLY A 99 -13.98 -19.84 -6.93
N HIS A 100 -13.80 -18.55 -6.59
CA HIS A 100 -14.82 -17.50 -6.73
C HIS A 100 -14.43 -16.56 -7.86
N THR A 101 -14.83 -16.88 -9.07
CA THR A 101 -14.48 -16.08 -10.27
C THR A 101 -15.35 -14.83 -10.43
N GLU A 102 -16.44 -14.71 -9.69
CA GLU A 102 -17.39 -13.61 -9.72
C GLU A 102 -17.14 -12.60 -8.58
N LEU A 103 -15.88 -12.26 -8.32
CA LEU A 103 -15.59 -11.17 -7.39
C LEU A 103 -15.93 -9.84 -8.08
N PRO A 104 -16.54 -8.89 -7.36
CA PRO A 104 -16.75 -7.55 -7.91
C PRO A 104 -15.40 -6.96 -8.30
N ASP A 105 -15.34 -6.28 -9.46
CA ASP A 105 -14.14 -5.60 -9.89
C ASP A 105 -13.66 -4.60 -8.84
N TRP A 106 -12.34 -4.47 -8.72
CA TRP A 106 -11.76 -3.41 -7.93
C TRP A 106 -12.26 -2.05 -8.45
N HIS A 107 -12.79 -1.25 -7.55
CA HIS A 107 -13.17 0.13 -7.82
C HIS A 107 -12.42 1.04 -6.87
N GLN A 108 -11.91 2.14 -7.41
CA GLN A 108 -11.43 3.21 -6.56
C GLN A 108 -12.56 3.69 -5.64
N ALA A 109 -12.25 3.93 -4.36
CA ALA A 109 -13.25 4.44 -3.43
C ALA A 109 -13.86 5.74 -3.97
N SER A 110 -15.20 5.84 -3.95
CA SER A 110 -15.87 7.09 -4.28
C SER A 110 -15.72 8.04 -3.10
N TYR A 111 -15.03 9.16 -3.32
CA TYR A 111 -14.90 10.21 -2.31
C TYR A 111 -16.12 11.13 -2.34
N GLN A 112 -16.53 11.56 -1.16
CA GLN A 112 -17.54 12.62 -0.98
C GLN A 112 -16.84 13.95 -0.77
N ASP A 113 -17.45 15.04 -1.27
CA ASP A 113 -16.92 16.37 -1.09
C ASP A 113 -17.15 16.87 0.35
N TRP A 114 -16.07 17.28 1.00
CA TRP A 114 -16.08 17.86 2.34
C TRP A 114 -15.39 19.22 2.33
N THR A 115 -15.98 20.19 2.97
CA THR A 115 -15.44 21.56 3.06
C THR A 115 -14.63 21.72 4.33
N LEU A 116 -13.38 22.22 4.19
CA LEU A 116 -12.55 22.61 5.33
C LEU A 116 -13.08 23.91 5.94
N GLN A 117 -13.70 23.82 7.11
CA GLN A 117 -14.23 24.99 7.83
C GLN A 117 -13.19 25.71 8.66
N THR A 118 -12.38 24.96 9.42
CA THR A 118 -11.37 25.55 10.29
C THR A 118 -10.09 24.72 10.28
N ARG A 119 -8.97 25.46 10.41
CA ARG A 119 -7.64 24.89 10.62
C ARG A 119 -6.96 25.67 11.74
N GLU A 120 -6.68 25.00 12.83
CA GLU A 120 -6.10 25.58 14.06
C GLU A 120 -4.76 24.92 14.35
N LEU A 121 -3.70 25.72 14.52
CA LEU A 121 -2.39 25.21 14.95
C LEU A 121 -2.42 24.89 16.44
N LEU A 122 -2.16 23.63 16.80
CA LEU A 122 -2.23 23.16 18.18
C LEU A 122 -0.92 23.30 18.96
N ASN A 123 0.22 23.40 18.29
CA ASN A 123 1.53 23.45 18.93
C ASN A 123 2.37 24.68 18.52
N PRO A 124 1.85 25.92 18.71
CA PRO A 124 2.60 27.12 18.39
C PRO A 124 3.87 27.20 19.25
N GLY A 125 5.01 27.53 18.62
CA GLY A 125 6.31 27.62 19.30
C GLY A 125 7.02 26.28 19.56
N SER A 126 6.46 25.15 19.17
CA SER A 126 7.14 23.84 19.19
C SER A 126 8.28 23.79 18.18
N LEU A 127 9.38 23.10 18.54
CA LEU A 127 10.50 22.81 17.64
C LEU A 127 10.19 21.69 16.64
N GLY A 128 9.09 20.94 16.88
CA GLY A 128 8.64 19.87 15.97
C GLY A 128 7.78 20.39 14.82
N ASN A 129 7.35 19.48 13.95
CA ASN A 129 6.46 19.81 12.85
C ASN A 129 5.13 20.39 13.38
N PRO A 130 4.48 21.31 12.63
CA PRO A 130 3.22 21.88 13.01
C PRO A 130 2.11 20.82 13.03
N VAL A 131 1.36 20.80 14.12
CA VAL A 131 0.18 19.93 14.31
C VAL A 131 -1.07 20.78 14.21
N PHE A 132 -2.01 20.36 13.36
CA PHE A 132 -3.24 21.12 13.11
C PHE A 132 -4.48 20.31 13.53
N LYS A 133 -5.41 21.01 14.17
CA LYS A 133 -6.80 20.55 14.26
C LYS A 133 -7.54 21.06 13.04
N ILE A 134 -8.17 20.15 12.30
CA ILE A 134 -9.02 20.50 11.17
C ILE A 134 -10.47 20.18 11.49
N ARG A 135 -11.39 20.98 10.99
CA ARG A 135 -12.83 20.71 11.01
C ARG A 135 -13.32 20.67 9.58
N LEU A 136 -13.89 19.55 9.22
CA LEU A 136 -14.51 19.32 7.91
C LEU A 136 -16.02 19.24 8.09
N THR A 137 -16.77 19.68 7.08
CA THR A 137 -18.23 19.53 7.01
C THR A 137 -18.62 19.00 5.64
N SER A 138 -19.61 18.14 5.61
CA SER A 138 -20.28 17.65 4.42
C SER A 138 -21.73 18.11 4.42
N GLU A 139 -22.30 18.29 3.22
CA GLU A 139 -23.72 18.48 3.02
C GLU A 139 -24.51 17.15 3.05
N ASP A 140 -23.81 16.02 3.05
CA ASP A 140 -24.42 14.70 3.16
C ASP A 140 -24.89 14.42 4.59
N ALA A 141 -26.20 14.49 4.79
CA ALA A 141 -26.84 14.19 6.07
C ALA A 141 -26.74 12.69 6.47
N ASN A 142 -26.32 11.82 5.55
CA ASN A 142 -26.19 10.38 5.79
C ASN A 142 -24.76 9.94 6.16
N ALA A 143 -23.83 10.90 6.26
CA ALA A 143 -22.46 10.58 6.69
C ALA A 143 -22.47 10.01 8.12
N GLN A 144 -22.12 8.74 8.26
CA GLN A 144 -22.08 8.04 9.56
C GLN A 144 -20.70 7.45 9.77
N TRP A 145 -20.23 7.48 11.01
CA TRP A 145 -18.99 6.84 11.43
C TRP A 145 -19.12 6.32 12.86
N GLN A 146 -18.25 5.39 13.20
CA GLN A 146 -18.14 4.83 14.54
C GLN A 146 -16.74 5.08 15.11
N ALA A 147 -16.62 4.99 16.42
CA ALA A 147 -15.31 5.10 17.07
C ALA A 147 -14.38 3.98 16.58
N GLY A 148 -13.22 4.36 16.01
CA GLY A 148 -12.26 3.43 15.42
C GLY A 148 -12.28 3.35 13.90
N ASP A 149 -13.24 3.97 13.23
CA ASP A 149 -13.24 4.08 11.76
C ASP A 149 -12.05 4.92 11.28
N ILE A 150 -11.53 4.56 10.10
CA ILE A 150 -10.44 5.28 9.44
C ILE A 150 -11.04 6.21 8.39
N ALA A 151 -10.68 7.50 8.46
CA ALA A 151 -11.03 8.47 7.43
C ALA A 151 -9.90 8.56 6.40
N GLU A 152 -10.21 8.26 5.15
CA GLU A 152 -9.32 8.51 4.02
C GLU A 152 -9.65 9.88 3.43
N ILE A 153 -8.65 10.72 3.22
CA ILE A 153 -8.83 12.10 2.75
C ILE A 153 -8.01 12.31 1.48
N LEU A 154 -8.68 12.71 0.40
CA LEU A 154 -8.04 13.14 -0.85
C LEU A 154 -8.10 14.68 -0.92
N PRO A 155 -6.99 15.41 -0.59
CA PRO A 155 -6.99 16.85 -0.65
C PRO A 155 -7.09 17.34 -2.09
N GLN A 156 -8.06 18.21 -2.39
CA GLN A 156 -8.11 18.91 -3.66
C GLN A 156 -7.41 20.27 -3.52
N TYR A 157 -6.38 20.47 -4.30
CA TYR A 157 -5.72 21.77 -4.40
C TYR A 157 -6.39 22.60 -5.50
N PRO A 158 -6.73 23.88 -5.26
CA PRO A 158 -7.19 24.75 -6.33
C PRO A 158 -6.12 24.80 -7.43
N ALA A 159 -6.54 24.75 -8.69
CA ALA A 159 -5.68 24.67 -9.89
C ALA A 159 -4.62 25.79 -10.04
N GLN A 160 -4.53 26.73 -9.10
CA GLN A 160 -3.58 27.83 -9.05
C GLN A 160 -2.62 27.80 -7.85
N ALA A 161 -2.64 26.75 -7.03
CA ALA A 161 -1.64 26.61 -5.97
C ALA A 161 -0.30 26.19 -6.62
N ALA A 162 0.67 27.09 -6.61
CA ALA A 162 2.03 26.78 -7.06
C ALA A 162 2.57 25.56 -6.28
N PRO A 163 3.36 24.68 -6.93
CA PRO A 163 3.96 23.55 -6.24
C PRO A 163 4.78 24.03 -5.05
N LEU A 164 4.60 23.37 -3.91
CA LEU A 164 5.43 23.63 -2.73
C LEU A 164 6.90 23.39 -3.10
N PRO A 165 7.83 24.27 -2.70
CA PRO A 165 9.25 24.06 -2.97
C PRO A 165 9.68 22.75 -2.31
N HIS A 166 10.31 21.88 -3.11
CA HIS A 166 10.99 20.69 -2.60
C HIS A 166 11.99 21.14 -1.53
N ARG A 167 11.88 20.62 -0.34
CA ARG A 167 12.92 20.79 0.68
C ARG A 167 14.07 19.85 0.29
N GLU A 168 15.22 20.48 0.00
CA GLU A 168 16.52 19.81 -0.05
C GLU A 168 16.89 19.22 1.33
#